data_1808ffc9f7aecdff4ffa9a9e753d222e
#
_entry.id   1808ffc9f7aecdff4ffa9a9e753d222e
#
_cell.length_a   1.000
_cell.length_b   1.000
_cell.length_c   1.000
_cell.angle_alpha   90.00
_cell.angle_beta   90.00
_cell.angle_gamma   90.00
#
_symmetry.space_group_name_H-M   'P 1'
#
loop_
_entity.id
_entity.type
_entity.pdbx_description
1 polymer ?
#
loop_
_entity_poly.entity_id
_entity_poly.type
_entity_poly.pdbx_seq_one_letter_code
_entity_poly.pdbx_strand_id
1 'polypeptide(L)'
;MADATFVVVLDGAPEQALRCLSALAELAPEPQHEVVIVDDASVGLESLLARVEGDVEIVRMAHRGGFAAAVAAGLERVGTDVAVLVRGAPELSPGALAPLLRALEDRAVAGATAVADPALPEPPVAAHVLAARRTDLAATVPAPAGARLAVDLEVATIVAALSRAGRVEAVPGSVARPPGRRAGALRRTPGEEVELSIVIPTLDATSERLRRCVAALHATTDVAHEILIVDNGAPPQGFTAPVNSGLRAARGAYCVVCNDDVETLDGWWPPLRDALSRPASPAAAVFPDTLDGAMRHDFAAWCFAISRDTLERFAVAPGEFFDPELVVWYQDTDLLERLRRAGRPPEHVPSSRIRHGLSETVSSDDGTLRAWINQQILRDKAAFERKHGGDVAGAAR
;
A
#
# COMPACT_ATOMS: atom_id res chain seq x y z
N MET A 1 1.65 27.50 24.83
CA MET A 1 1.20 26.11 24.53
C MET A 1 1.22 26.03 23.01
N ALA A 2 1.85 25.02 22.44
CA ALA A 2 1.95 24.91 20.99
C ALA A 2 0.58 24.73 20.33
N ASP A 3 0.42 25.28 19.12
CA ASP A 3 -0.84 25.24 18.35
C ASP A 3 -0.98 23.91 17.59
N ALA A 4 0.15 23.27 17.25
CA ALA A 4 0.19 21.98 16.56
C ALA A 4 1.47 21.21 16.85
N THR A 5 1.42 19.89 16.64
CA THR A 5 2.61 19.01 16.68
C THR A 5 2.83 18.38 15.32
N PHE A 6 4.01 18.53 14.74
CA PHE A 6 4.43 17.79 13.57
C PHE A 6 4.82 16.37 13.95
N VAL A 7 4.26 15.38 13.27
CA VAL A 7 4.68 13.97 13.34
C VAL A 7 5.40 13.64 12.04
N VAL A 8 6.73 13.62 12.11
CA VAL A 8 7.62 13.47 10.95
C VAL A 8 8.09 12.03 10.85
N VAL A 9 7.56 11.29 9.90
CA VAL A 9 7.98 9.90 9.67
C VAL A 9 9.15 9.88 8.69
N LEU A 10 10.28 9.38 9.18
CA LEU A 10 11.50 9.20 8.40
C LEU A 10 11.69 7.73 8.05
N ASP A 11 11.68 7.44 6.74
CA ASP A 11 11.85 6.10 6.17
C ASP A 11 12.86 6.06 5.01
N GLY A 12 13.54 7.18 4.77
CA GLY A 12 14.34 7.46 3.58
C GLY A 12 15.83 7.67 3.81
N ALA A 13 16.49 8.21 2.77
CA ALA A 13 17.92 8.50 2.78
C ALA A 13 18.28 9.66 3.74
N PRO A 14 19.43 9.60 4.44
CA PRO A 14 19.87 10.64 5.38
C PRO A 14 19.87 12.06 4.80
N GLU A 15 20.23 12.21 3.53
CA GLU A 15 20.25 13.53 2.86
C GLU A 15 18.85 14.14 2.71
N GLN A 16 17.84 13.32 2.45
CA GLN A 16 16.45 13.78 2.36
C GLN A 16 15.91 14.14 3.73
N ALA A 17 16.19 13.30 4.74
CA ALA A 17 15.85 13.59 6.13
C ALA A 17 16.48 14.90 6.60
N LEU A 18 17.75 15.14 6.30
CA LEU A 18 18.43 16.39 6.66
C LEU A 18 17.74 17.62 6.06
N ARG A 19 17.39 17.58 4.77
CA ARG A 19 16.68 18.72 4.13
C ARG A 19 15.32 18.97 4.75
N CYS A 20 14.55 17.90 5.03
CA CYS A 20 13.26 18.03 5.68
C CYS A 20 13.37 18.63 7.09
N LEU A 21 14.31 18.15 7.89
CA LEU A 21 14.54 18.66 9.24
C LEU A 21 15.04 20.10 9.21
N SER A 22 15.89 20.47 8.24
CA SER A 22 16.32 21.86 8.04
C SER A 22 15.15 22.77 7.67
N ALA A 23 14.25 22.32 6.79
CA ALA A 23 13.05 23.08 6.42
C ALA A 23 12.08 23.24 7.60
N LEU A 24 11.98 22.25 8.48
CA LEU A 24 11.18 22.36 9.72
C LEU A 24 11.79 23.36 10.69
N ALA A 25 13.12 23.40 10.81
CA ALA A 25 13.82 24.39 11.65
C ALA A 25 13.69 25.83 11.12
N GLU A 26 13.40 26.02 9.83
CA GLU A 26 13.18 27.31 9.18
C GLU A 26 11.69 27.73 9.16
N LEU A 27 10.79 26.95 9.75
CA LEU A 27 9.38 27.35 9.86
C LEU A 27 9.24 28.67 10.63
N ALA A 28 8.23 29.44 10.26
CA ALA A 28 7.90 30.66 10.99
C ALA A 28 7.64 30.34 12.47
N PRO A 29 8.09 31.19 13.42
CA PRO A 29 7.93 30.93 14.85
C PRO A 29 6.45 30.94 15.30
N GLU A 30 5.57 31.52 14.49
CA GLU A 30 4.12 31.55 14.70
C GLU A 30 3.41 30.99 13.47
N PRO A 31 2.43 30.08 13.63
CA PRO A 31 1.95 29.46 14.89
C PRO A 31 3.00 28.61 15.61
N GLN A 32 2.93 28.55 16.94
CA GLN A 32 3.86 27.76 17.74
C GLN A 32 3.66 26.27 17.48
N HIS A 33 4.75 25.52 17.36
CA HIS A 33 4.69 24.09 17.05
C HIS A 33 5.75 23.29 17.78
N GLU A 34 5.43 22.03 18.01
CA GLU A 34 6.31 20.97 18.50
C GLU A 34 6.63 20.00 17.37
N VAL A 35 7.71 19.23 17.51
CA VAL A 35 8.13 18.25 16.51
C VAL A 35 8.37 16.90 17.19
N VAL A 36 7.70 15.88 16.70
CA VAL A 36 7.94 14.47 17.00
C VAL A 36 8.50 13.80 15.75
N ILE A 37 9.73 13.33 15.82
CA ILE A 37 10.35 12.57 14.74
C ILE A 37 10.15 11.08 15.03
N VAL A 38 9.61 10.34 14.06
CA VAL A 38 9.51 8.89 14.14
C VAL A 38 10.42 8.26 13.10
N ASP A 39 11.46 7.58 13.57
CA ASP A 39 12.36 6.79 12.75
C ASP A 39 11.81 5.36 12.63
N ASP A 40 11.27 5.03 11.46
CA ASP A 40 10.73 3.69 11.15
C ASP A 40 11.85 2.68 10.85
N ALA A 41 12.78 2.51 11.80
CA ALA A 41 13.93 1.63 11.72
C ALA A 41 14.76 1.83 10.44
N SER A 42 15.05 3.09 10.09
CA SER A 42 15.83 3.45 8.91
C SER A 42 17.32 3.17 9.14
N VAL A 43 17.99 2.70 8.10
CA VAL A 43 19.44 2.47 8.13
C VAL A 43 20.18 3.77 7.87
N GLY A 44 21.13 4.11 8.73
CA GLY A 44 22.06 5.24 8.53
C GLY A 44 21.54 6.60 9.00
N LEU A 45 20.38 6.68 9.66
CA LEU A 45 19.89 7.92 10.27
C LEU A 45 20.45 8.20 11.68
N GLU A 46 21.10 7.24 12.30
CA GLU A 46 21.55 7.33 13.70
C GLU A 46 22.44 8.56 13.95
N SER A 47 23.43 8.78 13.09
CA SER A 47 24.35 9.90 13.20
C SER A 47 23.71 11.26 12.92
N LEU A 48 22.67 11.29 12.10
CA LEU A 48 21.87 12.48 11.84
C LEU A 48 20.99 12.80 13.04
N LEU A 49 20.22 11.84 13.51
CA LEU A 49 19.29 12.01 14.64
C LEU A 49 20.01 12.33 15.96
N ALA A 50 21.22 11.81 16.16
CA ALA A 50 22.06 12.17 17.33
C ALA A 50 22.52 13.64 17.36
N ARG A 51 22.35 14.37 16.24
CA ARG A 51 22.74 15.78 16.09
C ARG A 51 21.54 16.73 16.08
N VAL A 52 20.32 16.18 16.19
CA VAL A 52 19.11 17.00 16.31
C VAL A 52 19.08 17.59 17.72
N GLU A 53 19.03 18.91 17.79
CA GLU A 53 18.97 19.70 19.04
C GLU A 53 17.65 20.47 19.08
N GLY A 54 17.20 20.85 20.29
CA GLY A 54 15.96 21.63 20.49
C GLY A 54 14.83 20.79 21.11
N ASP A 55 13.63 21.39 21.19
CA ASP A 55 12.42 20.76 21.71
C ASP A 55 11.83 19.76 20.71
N VAL A 56 12.57 18.70 20.42
CA VAL A 56 12.20 17.65 19.48
C VAL A 56 12.20 16.31 20.20
N GLU A 57 11.07 15.61 20.12
CA GLU A 57 10.98 14.24 20.62
C GLU A 57 11.31 13.25 19.50
N ILE A 58 12.20 12.27 19.77
CA ILE A 58 12.59 11.26 18.79
C ILE A 58 12.10 9.88 19.26
N VAL A 59 11.24 9.27 18.45
CA VAL A 59 10.74 7.91 18.64
C VAL A 59 11.45 6.99 17.66
N ARG A 60 12.20 6.00 18.15
CA ARG A 60 12.81 4.97 17.32
C ARG A 60 12.02 3.69 17.39
N MET A 61 11.55 3.21 16.25
CA MET A 61 10.89 1.92 16.16
C MET A 61 11.93 0.80 16.15
N ALA A 62 11.65 -0.29 16.90
CA ALA A 62 12.54 -1.45 16.94
C ALA A 62 12.61 -2.19 15.60
N HIS A 63 11.54 -2.10 14.80
CA HIS A 63 11.40 -2.73 13.50
C HIS A 63 10.65 -1.78 12.57
N ARG A 64 10.90 -1.90 11.27
CA ARG A 64 10.13 -1.19 10.26
C ARG A 64 8.65 -1.54 10.37
N GLY A 65 7.78 -0.59 10.74
CA GLY A 65 6.34 -0.73 10.95
C GLY A 65 5.48 -0.24 9.80
N GLY A 66 6.05 0.55 8.87
CA GLY A 66 5.35 1.30 7.85
C GLY A 66 4.80 2.63 8.37
N PHE A 67 4.26 3.44 7.44
CA PHE A 67 3.84 4.80 7.76
C PHE A 67 2.75 4.85 8.83
N ALA A 68 1.71 4.01 8.73
CA ALA A 68 0.60 3.99 9.69
C ALA A 68 1.06 3.62 11.11
N ALA A 69 1.94 2.62 11.25
CA ALA A 69 2.48 2.25 12.55
C ALA A 69 3.38 3.34 13.14
N ALA A 70 4.20 3.99 12.30
CA ALA A 70 5.04 5.12 12.71
C ALA A 70 4.17 6.32 13.12
N VAL A 71 3.11 6.63 12.37
CA VAL A 71 2.15 7.68 12.75
C VAL A 71 1.48 7.36 14.08
N ALA A 72 1.04 6.11 14.31
CA ALA A 72 0.43 5.71 15.57
C ALA A 72 1.39 5.95 16.75
N ALA A 73 2.66 5.52 16.62
CA ALA A 73 3.68 5.74 17.64
C ALA A 73 3.97 7.23 17.89
N GLY A 74 3.96 8.05 16.82
CA GLY A 74 4.12 9.50 16.94
C GLY A 74 2.92 10.17 17.60
N LEU A 75 1.69 9.77 17.28
CA LEU A 75 0.47 10.34 17.86
C LEU A 75 0.35 10.12 19.37
N GLU A 76 0.96 9.06 19.91
CA GLU A 76 1.03 8.85 21.37
C GLU A 76 1.82 9.96 22.10
N ARG A 77 2.66 10.69 21.37
CA ARG A 77 3.52 11.78 21.89
C ARG A 77 2.96 13.16 21.64
N VAL A 78 1.90 13.27 20.84
CA VAL A 78 1.27 14.56 20.50
C VAL A 78 0.47 15.07 21.69
N GLY A 79 0.87 16.25 22.20
CA GLY A 79 0.19 16.97 23.29
C GLY A 79 -0.85 18.01 22.81
N THR A 80 -0.81 18.41 21.55
CA THR A 80 -1.67 19.45 20.97
C THR A 80 -2.98 18.88 20.40
N ASP A 81 -3.95 19.76 20.15
CA ASP A 81 -5.24 19.39 19.54
C ASP A 81 -5.12 19.04 18.05
N VAL A 82 -4.10 19.61 17.37
CA VAL A 82 -3.83 19.37 15.95
C VAL A 82 -2.50 18.65 15.80
N ALA A 83 -2.51 17.58 15.01
CA ALA A 83 -1.29 16.93 14.53
C ALA A 83 -1.12 17.14 13.03
N VAL A 84 0.13 17.35 12.61
CA VAL A 84 0.55 17.55 11.22
C VAL A 84 1.42 16.38 10.82
N LEU A 85 0.89 15.44 10.06
CA LEU A 85 1.61 14.29 9.56
C LEU A 85 2.50 14.71 8.40
N VAL A 86 3.78 14.33 8.48
CA VAL A 86 4.78 14.59 7.42
C VAL A 86 5.36 13.26 6.95
N ARG A 87 5.26 12.99 5.65
CA ARG A 87 5.77 11.76 5.03
C ARG A 87 6.77 12.02 3.92
N GLY A 88 7.74 11.12 3.74
CA GLY A 88 8.66 11.15 2.60
C GLY A 88 9.58 12.38 2.58
N ALA A 89 9.84 12.96 3.75
CA ALA A 89 10.80 14.04 3.95
C ALA A 89 10.65 15.26 3.00
N PRO A 90 9.47 15.90 2.88
CA PRO A 90 9.29 17.08 2.04
C PRO A 90 10.00 18.30 2.63
N GLU A 91 10.30 19.27 1.78
CA GLU A 91 10.75 20.61 2.18
C GLU A 91 9.53 21.53 2.36
N LEU A 92 9.22 21.90 3.59
CA LEU A 92 8.11 22.80 3.91
C LEU A 92 8.53 24.26 3.68
N SER A 93 7.62 25.08 3.15
CA SER A 93 7.84 26.54 3.13
C SER A 93 7.71 27.11 4.55
N PRO A 94 8.42 28.21 4.88
CA PRO A 94 8.37 28.80 6.23
C PRO A 94 6.98 29.14 6.75
N GLY A 95 6.04 29.48 5.87
CA GLY A 95 4.66 29.80 6.22
C GLY A 95 3.66 28.67 6.08
N ALA A 96 4.10 27.40 5.93
CA ALA A 96 3.24 26.28 5.59
C ALA A 96 2.18 25.95 6.67
N LEU A 97 2.46 26.17 7.96
CA LEU A 97 1.59 25.75 9.06
C LEU A 97 0.30 26.61 9.19
N ALA A 98 0.41 27.91 9.16
CA ALA A 98 -0.71 28.81 9.43
C ALA A 98 -1.94 28.62 8.51
N PRO A 99 -1.79 28.40 7.18
CA PRO A 99 -2.92 28.09 6.32
C PRO A 99 -3.62 26.76 6.63
N LEU A 100 -2.86 25.73 7.07
CA LEU A 100 -3.43 24.44 7.47
C LEU A 100 -4.30 24.59 8.72
N LEU A 101 -3.81 25.30 9.73
CA LEU A 101 -4.56 25.52 10.95
C LEU A 101 -5.84 26.34 10.70
N ARG A 102 -5.75 27.39 9.87
CA ARG A 102 -6.95 28.16 9.49
C ARG A 102 -8.01 27.33 8.79
N ALA A 103 -7.62 26.41 7.92
CA ALA A 103 -8.57 25.51 7.26
C ALA A 103 -9.31 24.62 8.29
N LEU A 104 -8.63 24.19 9.35
CA LEU A 104 -9.20 23.36 10.41
C LEU A 104 -10.08 24.13 11.42
N GLU A 105 -10.12 25.48 11.37
CA GLU A 105 -11.07 26.29 12.16
C GLU A 105 -12.52 26.00 11.75
N ASP A 106 -12.75 25.70 10.45
CA ASP A 106 -14.04 25.19 9.99
C ASP A 106 -14.20 23.72 10.46
N ARG A 107 -15.18 23.50 11.31
CA ARG A 107 -15.48 22.15 11.85
C ARG A 107 -15.95 21.14 10.78
N ALA A 108 -16.39 21.61 9.61
CA ALA A 108 -16.73 20.76 8.48
C ALA A 108 -15.49 20.25 7.73
N VAL A 109 -14.31 20.83 8.00
CA VAL A 109 -13.01 20.36 7.49
C VAL A 109 -12.41 19.37 8.50
N ALA A 110 -12.30 18.11 8.11
CA ALA A 110 -11.70 17.04 8.91
C ALA A 110 -10.19 16.94 8.72
N GLY A 111 -9.67 17.41 7.57
CA GLY A 111 -8.24 17.42 7.27
C GLY A 111 -7.87 18.52 6.27
N ALA A 112 -6.63 19.00 6.36
CA ALA A 112 -6.04 20.01 5.49
C ALA A 112 -4.69 19.55 4.99
N THR A 113 -4.42 19.60 3.68
CA THR A 113 -3.19 19.12 3.08
C THR A 113 -2.41 20.26 2.43
N ALA A 114 -1.07 20.24 2.57
CA ALA A 114 -0.20 21.11 1.81
C ALA A 114 -0.09 20.65 0.36
N VAL A 115 0.21 21.56 -0.55
CA VAL A 115 0.41 21.30 -1.97
C VAL A 115 1.89 21.40 -2.34
N ALA A 116 2.33 20.66 -3.36
CA ALA A 116 3.70 20.76 -3.86
C ALA A 116 3.89 22.04 -4.70
N ASP A 117 2.87 22.42 -5.47
CA ASP A 117 2.83 23.63 -6.29
C ASP A 117 1.45 24.32 -6.14
N PRO A 118 1.38 25.57 -5.69
CA PRO A 118 0.12 26.30 -5.59
C PRO A 118 -0.64 26.46 -6.90
N ALA A 119 0.05 26.42 -8.04
CA ALA A 119 -0.54 26.52 -9.39
C ALA A 119 -1.12 25.19 -9.88
N LEU A 120 -0.76 24.07 -9.23
CA LEU A 120 -1.20 22.71 -9.60
C LEU A 120 -1.67 21.99 -8.34
N PRO A 121 -2.90 22.24 -7.86
CA PRO A 121 -3.42 21.61 -6.65
C PRO A 121 -3.50 20.10 -6.87
N GLU A 122 -2.78 19.36 -6.02
CA GLU A 122 -2.81 17.90 -5.97
C GLU A 122 -4.00 17.42 -5.14
N PRO A 123 -4.56 16.24 -5.46
CA PRO A 123 -5.59 15.65 -4.62
C PRO A 123 -5.01 15.36 -3.22
N PRO A 124 -5.81 15.51 -2.14
CA PRO A 124 -5.34 15.31 -0.76
C PRO A 124 -4.63 13.98 -0.51
N VAL A 125 -4.97 12.94 -1.24
CA VAL A 125 -4.36 11.61 -1.12
C VAL A 125 -2.89 11.55 -1.58
N ALA A 126 -2.44 12.50 -2.40
CA ALA A 126 -1.05 12.60 -2.87
C ALA A 126 -0.18 13.50 -1.96
N ALA A 127 -0.79 14.18 -0.99
CA ALA A 127 -0.09 15.15 -0.16
C ALA A 127 0.98 14.50 0.73
N HIS A 128 2.11 15.20 0.85
CA HIS A 128 3.20 14.83 1.76
C HIS A 128 2.98 15.37 3.18
N VAL A 129 2.05 16.30 3.36
CA VAL A 129 1.73 16.92 4.64
C VAL A 129 0.22 16.94 4.80
N LEU A 130 -0.27 16.39 5.91
CA LEU A 130 -1.69 16.31 6.26
C LEU A 130 -1.86 16.78 7.71
N ALA A 131 -2.57 17.88 7.91
CA ALA A 131 -3.00 18.35 9.21
C ALA A 131 -4.44 17.88 9.51
N ALA A 132 -4.68 17.42 10.71
CA ALA A 132 -6.03 17.11 11.20
C ALA A 132 -6.07 17.17 12.73
N ARG A 133 -7.27 17.15 13.30
CA ARG A 133 -7.42 17.05 14.76
C ARG A 133 -6.86 15.70 15.24
N ARG A 134 -6.10 15.75 16.32
CA ARG A 134 -5.46 14.56 16.90
C ARG A 134 -6.46 13.41 17.16
N THR A 135 -7.64 13.75 17.68
CA THR A 135 -8.71 12.77 17.94
C THR A 135 -9.22 12.09 16.68
N ASP A 136 -9.33 12.83 15.58
CA ASP A 136 -9.81 12.31 14.31
C ASP A 136 -8.74 11.41 13.68
N LEU A 137 -7.46 11.80 13.75
CA LEU A 137 -6.34 10.97 13.29
C LEU A 137 -6.23 9.68 14.11
N ALA A 138 -6.31 9.75 15.44
CA ALA A 138 -6.25 8.57 16.30
C ALA A 138 -7.38 7.57 16.01
N ALA A 139 -8.54 8.05 15.57
CA ALA A 139 -9.66 7.20 15.17
C ALA A 139 -9.53 6.63 13.75
N THR A 140 -8.68 7.21 12.91
CA THR A 140 -8.57 6.86 11.47
C THR A 140 -7.30 6.10 11.11
N VAL A 141 -6.24 6.24 11.90
CA VAL A 141 -5.00 5.47 11.69
C VAL A 141 -5.30 3.99 11.93
N PRO A 142 -5.17 3.14 10.92
CA PRO A 142 -5.45 1.72 11.08
C PRO A 142 -4.51 1.13 12.14
N ALA A 143 -5.05 0.26 12.99
CA ALA A 143 -4.21 -0.56 13.84
C ALA A 143 -3.17 -1.29 12.96
N PRO A 144 -1.93 -1.47 13.41
CA PRO A 144 -0.88 -2.13 12.63
C PRO A 144 -1.35 -3.54 12.28
N ALA A 145 -1.96 -3.68 11.13
CA ALA A 145 -2.30 -4.95 10.54
C ALA A 145 -1.03 -5.46 9.86
N GLY A 146 -0.56 -6.62 10.24
CA GLY A 146 0.72 -7.24 9.91
C GLY A 146 1.28 -7.11 8.48
N ALA A 147 0.57 -6.52 7.51
CA ALA A 147 1.06 -6.20 6.17
C ALA A 147 1.27 -4.69 6.03
N ARG A 148 2.40 -4.30 5.41
CA ARG A 148 2.71 -2.91 5.11
C ARG A 148 2.14 -2.54 3.76
N LEU A 149 1.28 -1.55 3.76
CA LEU A 149 0.87 -0.89 2.53
C LEU A 149 1.98 0.07 2.07
N ALA A 150 2.07 0.35 0.77
CA ALA A 150 2.88 1.47 0.32
C ALA A 150 2.42 2.75 1.02
N VAL A 151 3.37 3.64 1.31
CA VAL A 151 3.10 4.87 2.09
C VAL A 151 1.95 5.69 1.50
N ASP A 152 1.86 5.74 0.16
CA ASP A 152 0.77 6.44 -0.54
C ASP A 152 -0.61 5.83 -0.26
N LEU A 153 -0.68 4.51 -0.12
CA LEU A 153 -1.92 3.82 0.20
C LEU A 153 -2.31 4.00 1.68
N GLU A 154 -1.35 4.03 2.59
CA GLU A 154 -1.61 4.30 4.00
C GLU A 154 -2.15 5.71 4.19
N VAL A 155 -1.57 6.72 3.50
CA VAL A 155 -2.10 8.09 3.49
C VAL A 155 -3.49 8.14 2.85
N ALA A 156 -3.71 7.47 1.73
CA ALA A 156 -5.02 7.41 1.07
C ALA A 156 -6.09 6.81 2.00
N THR A 157 -5.73 5.80 2.80
CA THR A 157 -6.63 5.20 3.78
C THR A 157 -6.98 6.18 4.90
N ILE A 158 -6.01 6.92 5.43
CA ILE A 158 -6.23 7.96 6.44
C ILE A 158 -7.11 9.07 5.87
N VAL A 159 -6.81 9.58 4.67
CA VAL A 159 -7.59 10.61 3.99
C VAL A 159 -9.02 10.14 3.72
N ALA A 160 -9.22 8.92 3.26
CA ALA A 160 -10.54 8.35 3.03
C ALA A 160 -11.34 8.21 4.34
N ALA A 161 -10.67 7.88 5.44
CA ALA A 161 -11.32 7.80 6.75
C ALA A 161 -11.70 9.19 7.27
N LEU A 162 -10.83 10.18 7.16
CA LEU A 162 -11.13 11.59 7.49
C LEU A 162 -12.27 12.14 6.62
N SER A 163 -12.31 11.78 5.34
CA SER A 163 -13.36 12.22 4.41
C SER A 163 -14.76 11.70 4.75
N ARG A 164 -14.86 10.67 5.59
CA ARG A 164 -16.15 10.23 6.16
C ARG A 164 -16.61 11.10 7.33
N ALA A 165 -15.69 11.74 8.02
CA ALA A 165 -15.98 12.65 9.15
C ALA A 165 -16.21 14.10 8.70
N GLY A 166 -15.63 14.52 7.57
CA GLY A 166 -15.75 15.87 7.03
C GLY A 166 -14.94 16.04 5.75
N ARG A 167 -14.86 17.27 5.23
CA ARG A 167 -14.05 17.55 4.02
C ARG A 167 -12.56 17.44 4.34
N VAL A 168 -11.80 16.91 3.38
CA VAL A 168 -10.33 17.03 3.37
C VAL A 168 -9.95 17.97 2.22
N GLU A 169 -9.30 19.06 2.54
CA GLU A 169 -9.03 20.16 1.61
C GLU A 169 -7.54 20.27 1.29
N ALA A 170 -7.22 20.48 0.02
CA ALA A 170 -5.89 20.94 -0.39
C ALA A 170 -5.79 22.47 -0.19
N VAL A 171 -4.76 22.91 0.51
CA VAL A 171 -4.59 24.32 0.91
C VAL A 171 -3.44 24.96 0.12
N PRO A 172 -3.72 25.71 -0.96
CA PRO A 172 -2.67 26.29 -1.81
C PRO A 172 -1.70 27.25 -1.09
N GLY A 173 -2.16 27.84 0.03
CA GLY A 173 -1.32 28.68 0.88
C GLY A 173 -0.29 27.92 1.72
N SER A 174 -0.39 26.60 1.78
CA SER A 174 0.57 25.72 2.46
C SER A 174 1.38 24.95 1.41
N VAL A 175 2.68 25.18 1.36
CA VAL A 175 3.55 24.54 0.36
C VAL A 175 4.52 23.56 1.02
N ALA A 176 4.53 22.33 0.51
CA ALA A 176 5.45 21.28 0.90
C ALA A 176 5.97 20.56 -0.35
N ARG A 177 7.24 20.77 -0.70
CA ARG A 177 7.86 20.20 -1.89
C ARG A 177 8.45 18.83 -1.60
N PRO A 178 8.03 17.78 -2.30
CA PRO A 178 8.61 16.45 -2.12
C PRO A 178 10.10 16.45 -2.54
N PRO A 179 10.95 15.65 -1.88
CA PRO A 179 12.35 15.53 -2.24
C PRO A 179 12.45 14.83 -3.59
N GLY A 180 12.87 15.55 -4.63
CA GLY A 180 13.16 15.06 -5.97
C GLY A 180 12.03 14.22 -6.61
N ARG A 181 11.72 14.44 -7.87
CA ARG A 181 10.69 13.68 -8.60
C ARG A 181 10.91 12.16 -8.45
N ARG A 182 10.16 11.47 -7.60
CA ARG A 182 9.80 10.09 -7.88
C ARG A 182 8.68 10.13 -8.91
N ALA A 183 8.98 9.70 -10.14
CA ALA A 183 7.96 9.42 -11.12
C ALA A 183 7.03 8.34 -10.54
N GLY A 184 5.72 8.59 -10.49
CA GLY A 184 4.74 7.58 -10.13
C GLY A 184 3.85 7.89 -8.92
N ALA A 185 3.56 9.16 -8.63
CA ALA A 185 2.39 9.45 -7.80
C ALA A 185 1.14 9.01 -8.55
N LEU A 186 0.40 8.08 -7.98
CA LEU A 186 -0.94 7.72 -8.46
C LEU A 186 -1.75 9.00 -8.60
N ARG A 187 -1.97 9.47 -9.84
CA ARG A 187 -2.91 10.53 -10.11
C ARG A 187 -4.31 9.98 -9.92
N ARG A 188 -4.99 10.45 -8.92
CA ARG A 188 -6.38 10.13 -8.68
C ARG A 188 -7.19 11.40 -8.72
N THR A 189 -8.19 11.43 -9.58
CA THR A 189 -9.24 12.44 -9.58
C THR A 189 -10.22 12.12 -8.44
N PRO A 190 -10.47 13.02 -7.47
CA PRO A 190 -11.47 12.79 -6.44
C PRO A 190 -12.85 12.66 -7.09
N GLY A 191 -13.55 11.56 -6.82
CA GLY A 191 -14.94 11.35 -7.23
C GLY A 191 -15.19 10.37 -8.38
N GLU A 192 -14.15 9.83 -9.03
CA GLU A 192 -14.36 8.76 -10.00
C GLU A 192 -14.53 7.40 -9.30
N GLU A 193 -15.56 6.66 -9.71
CA GLU A 193 -15.72 5.26 -9.33
C GLU A 193 -14.55 4.47 -9.91
N VAL A 194 -13.78 3.79 -9.05
CA VAL A 194 -12.70 2.91 -9.47
C VAL A 194 -13.31 1.61 -9.99
N GLU A 195 -13.08 1.29 -11.24
CA GLU A 195 -13.52 0.01 -11.81
C GLU A 195 -12.63 -1.13 -11.34
N LEU A 196 -11.29 -0.92 -11.35
CA LEU A 196 -10.30 -1.96 -11.14
C LEU A 196 -9.31 -1.60 -10.03
N SER A 197 -9.15 -2.46 -9.04
CA SER A 197 -8.07 -2.40 -8.05
C SER A 197 -7.04 -3.49 -8.34
N ILE A 198 -5.76 -3.12 -8.47
CA ILE A 198 -4.66 -4.05 -8.74
C ILE A 198 -3.77 -4.10 -7.50
N VAL A 199 -3.69 -5.25 -6.86
CA VAL A 199 -2.91 -5.48 -5.64
C VAL A 199 -1.59 -6.15 -5.99
N ILE A 200 -0.49 -5.52 -5.64
CA ILE A 200 0.88 -6.00 -5.94
C ILE A 200 1.65 -6.16 -4.62
N PRO A 201 1.79 -7.38 -4.10
CA PRO A 201 2.74 -7.63 -3.00
C PRO A 201 4.17 -7.57 -3.54
N THR A 202 5.07 -6.91 -2.83
CA THR A 202 6.48 -6.83 -3.21
C THR A 202 7.40 -6.95 -2.00
N LEU A 203 8.57 -7.55 -2.19
CA LEU A 203 9.63 -7.59 -1.18
C LEU A 203 10.48 -6.31 -1.16
N ASP A 204 10.49 -5.58 -2.28
CA ASP A 204 11.25 -4.34 -2.44
C ASP A 204 10.45 -3.34 -3.29
N ALA A 205 9.84 -2.38 -2.60
CA ALA A 205 9.06 -1.30 -3.23
C ALA A 205 9.93 -0.35 -4.10
N THR A 206 11.26 -0.48 -4.06
CA THR A 206 12.20 0.31 -4.87
C THR A 206 12.76 -0.44 -6.07
N SER A 207 12.41 -1.71 -6.24
CA SER A 207 12.95 -2.58 -7.27
C SER A 207 12.62 -2.11 -8.69
N GLU A 208 13.56 -2.35 -9.63
CA GLU A 208 13.34 -2.09 -11.06
C GLU A 208 12.22 -2.96 -11.64
N ARG A 209 12.10 -4.17 -11.12
CA ARG A 209 11.06 -5.13 -11.46
C ARG A 209 9.67 -4.54 -11.20
N LEU A 210 9.42 -4.06 -9.98
CA LEU A 210 8.16 -3.40 -9.63
C LEU A 210 7.91 -2.16 -10.49
N ARG A 211 8.94 -1.35 -10.77
CA ARG A 211 8.80 -0.16 -11.63
C ARG A 211 8.33 -0.51 -13.03
N ARG A 212 8.87 -1.59 -13.64
CA ARG A 212 8.45 -2.09 -14.96
C ARG A 212 7.01 -2.61 -14.92
N CYS A 213 6.65 -3.39 -13.89
CA CYS A 213 5.30 -3.87 -13.69
C CYS A 213 4.29 -2.71 -13.62
N VAL A 214 4.54 -1.73 -12.77
CA VAL A 214 3.66 -0.56 -12.61
C VAL A 214 3.58 0.28 -13.89
N ALA A 215 4.70 0.47 -14.59
CA ALA A 215 4.72 1.19 -15.85
C ALA A 215 3.90 0.47 -16.94
N ALA A 216 3.99 -0.86 -17.04
CA ALA A 216 3.20 -1.66 -17.96
C ALA A 216 1.70 -1.55 -17.65
N LEU A 217 1.32 -1.69 -16.38
CA LEU A 217 -0.07 -1.54 -15.94
C LEU A 217 -0.65 -0.17 -16.28
N HIS A 218 0.08 0.92 -16.03
CA HIS A 218 -0.38 2.26 -16.40
C HIS A 218 -0.50 2.47 -17.92
N ALA A 219 0.40 1.86 -18.69
CA ALA A 219 0.40 2.00 -20.15
C ALA A 219 -0.72 1.21 -20.83
N THR A 220 -1.15 0.08 -20.24
CA THR A 220 -2.03 -0.89 -20.91
C THR A 220 -3.42 -1.04 -20.27
N THR A 221 -3.69 -0.33 -19.15
CA THR A 221 -4.98 -0.37 -18.47
C THR A 221 -5.78 0.90 -18.79
N ASP A 222 -6.80 0.77 -19.60
CA ASP A 222 -7.59 1.86 -20.18
C ASP A 222 -8.88 2.21 -19.40
N VAL A 223 -9.03 1.65 -18.19
CA VAL A 223 -10.16 1.93 -17.29
C VAL A 223 -9.72 2.69 -16.04
N ALA A 224 -10.68 3.28 -15.32
CA ALA A 224 -10.41 3.91 -14.03
C ALA A 224 -9.89 2.85 -13.03
N HIS A 225 -8.62 2.94 -12.65
CA HIS A 225 -7.97 1.94 -11.81
C HIS A 225 -7.12 2.55 -10.70
N GLU A 226 -6.87 1.74 -9.69
CA GLU A 226 -5.87 1.99 -8.65
C GLU A 226 -4.87 0.83 -8.58
N ILE A 227 -3.62 1.15 -8.28
CA ILE A 227 -2.56 0.16 -8.04
C ILE A 227 -2.19 0.24 -6.57
N LEU A 228 -2.32 -0.87 -5.88
CA LEU A 228 -2.10 -1.04 -4.44
C LEU A 228 -0.82 -1.84 -4.24
N ILE A 229 0.30 -1.14 -4.09
CA ILE A 229 1.60 -1.76 -3.81
C ILE A 229 1.69 -2.04 -2.32
N VAL A 230 1.88 -3.30 -1.95
CA VAL A 230 1.98 -3.72 -0.55
C VAL A 230 3.40 -4.20 -0.27
N ASP A 231 4.15 -3.38 0.47
CA ASP A 231 5.51 -3.73 0.92
C ASP A 231 5.45 -4.87 1.94
N ASN A 232 6.14 -5.94 1.64
CA ASN A 232 6.18 -7.15 2.47
C ASN A 232 7.10 -7.01 3.70
N GLY A 233 7.92 -5.96 3.73
CA GLY A 233 8.80 -5.63 4.84
C GLY A 233 10.01 -6.55 5.05
N ALA A 234 10.74 -6.29 6.14
CA ALA A 234 11.84 -7.12 6.60
C ALA A 234 11.74 -7.33 8.13
N PRO A 235 11.57 -8.58 8.62
CA PRO A 235 11.46 -9.81 7.84
C PRO A 235 10.17 -9.89 7.03
N PRO A 236 10.15 -10.62 5.90
CA PRO A 236 8.98 -10.71 5.06
C PRO A 236 7.85 -11.47 5.77
N GLN A 237 6.61 -11.02 5.50
CA GLN A 237 5.40 -11.62 6.08
C GLN A 237 4.79 -12.72 5.20
N GLY A 238 5.41 -13.01 4.08
CA GLY A 238 4.92 -13.95 3.09
C GLY A 238 4.09 -13.29 1.99
N PHE A 239 3.26 -14.06 1.33
CA PHE A 239 2.38 -13.60 0.25
C PHE A 239 0.98 -13.24 0.77
N THR A 240 0.42 -14.08 1.63
CA THR A 240 -0.99 -14.02 2.03
C THR A 240 -1.36 -12.75 2.79
N ALA A 241 -0.59 -12.39 3.80
CA ALA A 241 -0.91 -11.22 4.63
C ALA A 241 -0.86 -9.90 3.84
N PRO A 242 0.17 -9.61 3.01
CA PRO A 242 0.19 -8.45 2.14
C PRO A 242 -0.98 -8.41 1.17
N VAL A 243 -1.30 -9.53 0.51
CA VAL A 243 -2.39 -9.57 -0.47
C VAL A 243 -3.74 -9.34 0.21
N ASN A 244 -4.03 -10.00 1.32
CA ASN A 244 -5.27 -9.77 2.07
C ASN A 244 -5.38 -8.29 2.51
N SER A 245 -4.29 -7.68 2.94
CA SER A 245 -4.27 -6.25 3.29
C SER A 245 -4.59 -5.35 2.09
N GLY A 246 -3.99 -5.59 0.94
CA GLY A 246 -4.29 -4.87 -0.29
C GLY A 246 -5.75 -5.05 -0.73
N LEU A 247 -6.28 -6.27 -0.69
CA LEU A 247 -7.66 -6.58 -1.05
C LEU A 247 -8.68 -5.90 -0.12
N ARG A 248 -8.38 -5.78 1.19
CA ARG A 248 -9.21 -4.99 2.13
C ARG A 248 -9.26 -3.51 1.76
N ALA A 249 -8.14 -2.96 1.32
CA ALA A 249 -8.03 -1.55 0.95
C ALA A 249 -8.58 -1.25 -0.45
N ALA A 250 -8.72 -2.26 -1.30
CA ALA A 250 -9.21 -2.15 -2.67
C ALA A 250 -10.65 -1.62 -2.71
N ARG A 251 -10.99 -0.80 -3.75
CA ARG A 251 -12.30 -0.14 -3.90
C ARG A 251 -12.96 -0.43 -5.24
N GLY A 252 -12.22 -0.96 -6.21
CA GLY A 252 -12.72 -1.31 -7.51
C GLY A 252 -13.83 -2.36 -7.46
N ALA A 253 -14.73 -2.34 -8.44
CA ALA A 253 -15.72 -3.40 -8.64
C ALA A 253 -15.06 -4.75 -8.94
N TYR A 254 -13.87 -4.69 -9.51
CA TYR A 254 -13.00 -5.83 -9.77
C TYR A 254 -11.67 -5.68 -9.04
N CYS A 255 -11.10 -6.79 -8.60
CA CYS A 255 -9.80 -6.86 -7.99
C CYS A 255 -8.89 -7.77 -8.81
N VAL A 256 -7.65 -7.34 -9.02
CA VAL A 256 -6.58 -8.16 -9.60
C VAL A 256 -5.51 -8.33 -8.53
N VAL A 257 -5.08 -9.57 -8.29
CA VAL A 257 -3.82 -9.86 -7.61
C VAL A 257 -2.77 -10.05 -8.69
N CYS A 258 -1.64 -9.35 -8.56
CA CYS A 258 -0.58 -9.32 -9.57
C CYS A 258 0.78 -9.36 -8.90
N ASN A 259 1.67 -10.24 -9.31
CA ASN A 259 3.06 -10.22 -8.85
C ASN A 259 3.81 -9.00 -9.41
N ASP A 260 4.87 -8.59 -8.71
CA ASP A 260 5.69 -7.43 -9.06
C ASP A 260 6.66 -7.68 -10.26
N ASP A 261 6.65 -8.88 -10.85
CA ASP A 261 7.39 -9.29 -12.05
C ASP A 261 6.49 -9.56 -13.27
N VAL A 262 5.23 -9.13 -13.21
CA VAL A 262 4.28 -9.22 -14.32
C VAL A 262 4.34 -7.95 -15.17
N GLU A 263 4.38 -8.11 -16.49
CA GLU A 263 4.23 -7.04 -17.47
C GLU A 263 2.96 -7.30 -18.29
N THR A 264 1.95 -6.44 -18.16
CA THR A 264 0.71 -6.51 -18.92
C THR A 264 0.91 -5.98 -20.34
N LEU A 265 0.15 -6.54 -21.29
CA LEU A 265 0.19 -6.14 -22.71
C LEU A 265 -1.09 -5.42 -23.11
N ASP A 266 -1.05 -4.69 -24.22
CA ASP A 266 -2.21 -3.95 -24.74
C ASP A 266 -3.44 -4.84 -24.81
N GLY A 267 -4.58 -4.35 -24.27
CA GLY A 267 -5.84 -5.05 -24.28
C GLY A 267 -5.93 -6.24 -23.31
N TRP A 268 -5.06 -6.33 -22.29
CA TRP A 268 -5.10 -7.43 -21.32
C TRP A 268 -6.36 -7.44 -20.45
N TRP A 269 -6.89 -6.26 -20.06
CA TRP A 269 -7.99 -6.15 -19.12
C TRP A 269 -9.37 -6.47 -19.71
N PRO A 270 -9.80 -5.92 -20.87
CA PRO A 270 -11.16 -6.12 -21.37
C PRO A 270 -11.61 -7.57 -21.48
N PRO A 271 -10.81 -8.54 -21.96
CA PRO A 271 -11.21 -9.93 -21.99
C PRO A 271 -11.47 -10.55 -20.61
N LEU A 272 -10.69 -10.18 -19.60
CA LEU A 272 -10.89 -10.65 -18.22
C LEU A 272 -12.18 -10.09 -17.64
N ARG A 273 -12.42 -8.78 -17.82
CA ARG A 273 -13.65 -8.14 -17.39
C ARG A 273 -14.87 -8.78 -18.04
N ASP A 274 -14.84 -8.98 -19.35
CA ASP A 274 -15.93 -9.58 -20.10
C ASP A 274 -16.22 -11.00 -19.65
N ALA A 275 -15.18 -11.79 -19.32
CA ALA A 275 -15.33 -13.11 -18.77
C ALA A 275 -15.99 -13.11 -17.38
N LEU A 276 -15.61 -12.17 -16.50
CA LEU A 276 -16.22 -12.01 -15.18
C LEU A 276 -17.65 -11.48 -15.22
N SER A 277 -17.99 -10.69 -16.24
CA SER A 277 -19.30 -10.01 -16.38
C SER A 277 -20.35 -10.89 -17.06
N ARG A 278 -20.01 -12.06 -17.59
CA ARG A 278 -20.95 -12.95 -18.28
C ARG A 278 -22.04 -13.46 -17.31
N PRO A 279 -23.35 -13.21 -17.57
CA PRO A 279 -24.42 -13.57 -16.63
C PRO A 279 -24.50 -15.06 -16.27
N ALA A 280 -24.05 -15.92 -17.17
CA ALA A 280 -24.07 -17.38 -17.00
C ALA A 280 -22.65 -17.97 -16.74
N SER A 281 -21.65 -17.13 -16.48
CA SER A 281 -20.30 -17.65 -16.24
C SER A 281 -20.24 -18.43 -14.93
N PRO A 282 -19.82 -19.70 -14.98
CA PRO A 282 -19.54 -20.45 -13.76
C PRO A 282 -18.27 -19.98 -13.07
N ALA A 283 -17.39 -19.23 -13.76
CA ALA A 283 -16.11 -18.82 -13.25
C ALA A 283 -16.25 -17.82 -12.08
N ALA A 284 -15.57 -18.08 -10.99
CA ALA A 284 -15.47 -17.14 -9.87
C ALA A 284 -14.27 -16.21 -10.02
N ALA A 285 -13.21 -16.68 -10.67
CA ALA A 285 -12.01 -15.93 -10.99
C ALA A 285 -11.57 -16.22 -12.41
N VAL A 286 -10.82 -15.32 -13.01
CA VAL A 286 -10.28 -15.46 -14.37
C VAL A 286 -8.79 -15.09 -14.37
N PHE A 287 -8.01 -15.69 -15.27
CA PHE A 287 -6.58 -15.43 -15.35
C PHE A 287 -6.10 -15.38 -16.81
N PRO A 288 -5.09 -14.52 -17.09
CA PRO A 288 -4.55 -14.32 -18.42
C PRO A 288 -3.63 -15.47 -18.86
N ASP A 289 -3.31 -15.46 -20.15
CA ASP A 289 -2.25 -16.27 -20.73
C ASP A 289 -0.87 -15.61 -20.56
N THR A 290 0.18 -16.42 -20.35
CA THR A 290 1.57 -15.95 -20.25
C THR A 290 2.35 -16.26 -21.52
N LEU A 291 2.96 -15.23 -22.13
CA LEU A 291 3.71 -15.37 -23.38
C LEU A 291 5.07 -16.04 -23.20
N ASP A 292 5.67 -15.94 -22.03
CA ASP A 292 7.04 -16.39 -21.77
C ASP A 292 7.11 -17.87 -21.36
N GLY A 293 6.08 -18.62 -21.78
CA GLY A 293 6.16 -20.06 -22.04
C GLY A 293 6.47 -20.98 -20.86
N ALA A 294 6.53 -20.51 -19.66
CA ALA A 294 6.73 -21.38 -18.53
C ALA A 294 5.41 -21.85 -17.90
N MET A 295 4.69 -22.61 -18.71
CA MET A 295 4.20 -23.90 -18.29
C MET A 295 3.13 -24.00 -17.20
N ARG A 296 2.34 -22.97 -16.89
CA ARG A 296 1.15 -23.23 -16.11
C ARG A 296 -0.09 -22.75 -16.86
N HIS A 297 -0.75 -23.67 -17.51
CA HIS A 297 -2.13 -23.50 -17.98
C HIS A 297 -3.14 -23.69 -16.82
N ASP A 298 -2.65 -23.92 -15.62
CA ASP A 298 -3.43 -24.02 -14.40
C ASP A 298 -3.42 -22.67 -13.63
N PHE A 299 -4.44 -22.47 -12.82
CA PHE A 299 -4.60 -21.28 -12.02
C PHE A 299 -3.43 -21.11 -11.03
N ALA A 300 -2.80 -19.95 -11.07
CA ALA A 300 -1.79 -19.54 -10.11
C ALA A 300 -1.97 -18.08 -9.70
N ALA A 301 -1.62 -17.74 -8.45
CA ALA A 301 -1.89 -16.43 -7.88
C ALA A 301 -0.95 -15.31 -8.35
N TRP A 302 -0.13 -15.53 -9.36
CA TRP A 302 0.76 -14.48 -9.90
C TRP A 302 0.03 -13.38 -10.68
N CYS A 303 -1.10 -13.70 -11.35
CA CYS A 303 -2.00 -12.72 -11.93
C CYS A 303 -3.37 -13.33 -12.15
N PHE A 304 -4.39 -12.85 -11.46
CA PHE A 304 -5.78 -13.24 -11.68
C PHE A 304 -6.73 -12.11 -11.30
N ALA A 305 -7.91 -12.11 -11.88
CA ALA A 305 -8.98 -11.16 -11.61
C ALA A 305 -10.20 -11.83 -11.00
N ILE A 306 -10.89 -11.11 -10.13
CA ILE A 306 -12.10 -11.55 -9.44
C ILE A 306 -13.00 -10.33 -9.19
N SER A 307 -14.35 -10.51 -9.24
CA SER A 307 -15.24 -9.43 -8.82
C SER A 307 -15.24 -9.28 -7.29
N ARG A 308 -15.50 -8.06 -6.81
CA ARG A 308 -15.58 -7.79 -5.37
C ARG A 308 -16.62 -8.66 -4.67
N ASP A 309 -17.81 -8.79 -5.23
CA ASP A 309 -18.87 -9.62 -4.66
C ASP A 309 -18.44 -11.09 -4.52
N THR A 310 -17.70 -11.58 -5.51
CA THR A 310 -17.16 -12.94 -5.48
C THR A 310 -16.02 -13.06 -4.46
N LEU A 311 -15.15 -12.05 -4.38
CA LEU A 311 -14.08 -11.97 -3.38
C LEU A 311 -14.64 -12.09 -1.96
N GLU A 312 -15.65 -11.28 -1.63
CA GLU A 312 -16.30 -11.28 -0.32
C GLU A 312 -17.03 -12.60 -0.04
N ARG A 313 -17.70 -13.14 -1.03
CA ARG A 313 -18.42 -14.41 -0.93
C ARG A 313 -17.51 -15.61 -0.64
N PHE A 314 -16.29 -15.59 -1.18
CA PHE A 314 -15.31 -16.69 -1.03
C PHE A 314 -14.22 -16.38 -0.02
N ALA A 315 -14.33 -15.30 0.76
CA ALA A 315 -13.43 -15.05 1.87
C ALA A 315 -13.49 -16.17 2.92
N VAL A 316 -12.36 -16.56 3.48
CA VAL A 316 -12.30 -17.56 4.56
C VAL A 316 -12.78 -16.99 5.88
N ALA A 317 -12.65 -15.69 6.05
CA ALA A 317 -13.19 -14.89 7.16
C ALA A 317 -13.39 -13.45 6.68
N PRO A 318 -14.14 -12.60 7.39
CA PRO A 318 -14.29 -11.19 7.01
C PRO A 318 -12.95 -10.49 6.81
N GLY A 319 -12.69 -10.02 5.58
CA GLY A 319 -11.44 -9.37 5.20
C GLY A 319 -10.25 -10.32 4.94
N GLU A 320 -10.42 -11.63 5.08
CA GLU A 320 -9.38 -12.64 4.81
C GLU A 320 -9.78 -13.48 3.61
N PHE A 321 -9.29 -13.09 2.44
CA PHE A 321 -9.61 -13.79 1.21
C PHE A 321 -8.76 -15.05 1.01
N PHE A 322 -7.45 -14.94 1.18
CA PHE A 322 -6.56 -16.09 1.32
C PHE A 322 -6.48 -16.52 2.78
N ASP A 323 -6.28 -17.81 3.00
CA ASP A 323 -6.18 -18.39 4.35
C ASP A 323 -4.88 -17.95 5.03
N PRO A 324 -4.93 -17.23 6.19
CA PRO A 324 -3.75 -16.77 6.89
C PRO A 324 -2.80 -17.87 7.38
N GLU A 325 -3.27 -19.14 7.48
CA GLU A 325 -2.38 -20.27 7.80
C GLU A 325 -1.42 -20.61 6.65
N LEU A 326 -1.73 -20.19 5.40
CA LEU A 326 -0.94 -20.41 4.21
C LEU A 326 -0.16 -19.15 3.87
N VAL A 327 1.06 -19.03 4.37
CA VAL A 327 1.81 -17.77 4.42
C VAL A 327 2.47 -17.43 3.08
N VAL A 328 3.14 -18.41 2.44
CA VAL A 328 3.95 -18.20 1.21
C VAL A 328 3.48 -19.06 0.05
N TRP A 329 2.98 -20.25 0.32
CA TRP A 329 2.69 -21.27 -0.67
C TRP A 329 1.32 -21.94 -0.42
N TYR A 330 0.76 -22.60 -1.42
CA TYR A 330 -0.53 -23.30 -1.37
C TYR A 330 -1.78 -22.40 -1.21
N GLN A 331 -1.67 -21.09 -1.07
CA GLN A 331 -2.81 -20.19 -0.97
C GLN A 331 -3.64 -20.13 -2.26
N ASP A 332 -3.00 -20.24 -3.42
CA ASP A 332 -3.65 -20.33 -4.72
C ASP A 332 -4.32 -21.71 -4.92
N THR A 333 -3.66 -22.76 -4.47
CA THR A 333 -4.21 -24.12 -4.51
C THR A 333 -5.42 -24.24 -3.57
N ASP A 334 -5.36 -23.64 -2.37
CA ASP A 334 -6.50 -23.56 -1.45
C ASP A 334 -7.69 -22.81 -2.06
N LEU A 335 -7.42 -21.67 -2.68
CA LEU A 335 -8.46 -20.91 -3.38
C LEU A 335 -9.06 -21.72 -4.51
N LEU A 336 -8.24 -22.34 -5.33
CA LEU A 336 -8.68 -23.21 -6.43
C LEU A 336 -9.62 -24.31 -5.94
N GLU A 337 -9.26 -25.00 -4.85
CA GLU A 337 -10.10 -26.07 -4.26
C GLU A 337 -11.42 -25.52 -3.70
N ARG A 338 -11.40 -24.34 -3.05
CA ARG A 338 -12.64 -23.70 -2.59
C ARG A 338 -13.58 -23.35 -3.75
N LEU A 339 -13.04 -22.80 -4.82
CA LEU A 339 -13.81 -22.42 -6.01
C LEU A 339 -14.33 -23.66 -6.76
N ARG A 340 -13.54 -24.72 -6.90
CA ARG A 340 -13.96 -25.99 -7.52
C ARG A 340 -15.09 -26.67 -6.74
N ARG A 341 -14.97 -26.76 -5.42
CA ARG A 341 -16.02 -27.32 -4.55
C ARG A 341 -17.33 -26.56 -4.62
N ALA A 342 -17.26 -25.26 -4.88
CA ALA A 342 -18.44 -24.41 -5.08
C ALA A 342 -19.02 -24.50 -6.51
N GLY A 343 -18.45 -25.32 -7.40
CA GLY A 343 -18.86 -25.43 -8.80
C GLY A 343 -18.52 -24.19 -9.63
N ARG A 344 -17.54 -23.37 -9.18
CA ARG A 344 -17.12 -22.11 -9.79
C ARG A 344 -15.61 -22.04 -10.03
N PRO A 345 -15.04 -22.97 -10.81
CA PRO A 345 -13.60 -23.01 -11.04
C PRO A 345 -13.11 -21.73 -11.74
N PRO A 346 -11.83 -21.35 -11.56
CA PRO A 346 -11.23 -20.29 -12.35
C PRO A 346 -11.25 -20.62 -13.85
N GLU A 347 -11.34 -19.58 -14.69
CA GLU A 347 -11.33 -19.68 -16.14
C GLU A 347 -10.06 -19.07 -16.73
N HIS A 348 -9.36 -19.82 -17.57
CA HIS A 348 -8.27 -19.30 -18.38
C HIS A 348 -8.82 -18.47 -19.54
N VAL A 349 -8.29 -17.26 -19.75
CA VAL A 349 -8.69 -16.33 -20.80
C VAL A 349 -7.52 -16.07 -21.76
N PRO A 350 -7.35 -16.88 -22.82
CA PRO A 350 -6.17 -16.81 -23.70
C PRO A 350 -6.03 -15.51 -24.51
N SER A 351 -7.13 -14.76 -24.65
CA SER A 351 -7.11 -13.44 -25.30
C SER A 351 -6.54 -12.33 -24.43
N SER A 352 -6.47 -12.53 -23.12
CA SER A 352 -5.75 -11.66 -22.19
C SER A 352 -4.31 -12.13 -22.07
N ARG A 353 -3.34 -11.25 -22.29
CA ARG A 353 -1.93 -11.64 -22.37
C ARG A 353 -1.05 -10.81 -21.46
N ILE A 354 -0.13 -11.51 -20.80
CA ILE A 354 0.91 -10.90 -19.94
C ILE A 354 2.28 -11.55 -20.22
N ARG A 355 3.34 -10.93 -19.75
CA ARG A 355 4.64 -11.56 -19.52
C ARG A 355 4.85 -11.74 -18.03
N HIS A 356 5.55 -12.78 -17.63
CA HIS A 356 5.85 -13.05 -16.23
C HIS A 356 7.29 -13.51 -16.09
N GLY A 357 8.11 -12.79 -15.33
CA GLY A 357 9.47 -13.18 -14.99
C GLY A 357 9.46 -14.41 -14.10
N LEU A 358 10.16 -15.47 -14.52
CA LEU A 358 10.14 -16.74 -13.78
C LEU A 358 10.76 -16.62 -12.40
N SER A 359 9.92 -16.60 -11.35
CA SER A 359 10.27 -16.91 -9.94
C SER A 359 11.56 -16.25 -9.41
N GLU A 360 11.84 -15.00 -9.75
CA GLU A 360 13.01 -14.28 -9.24
C GLU A 360 13.06 -14.22 -7.71
N THR A 361 11.90 -14.25 -7.06
CA THR A 361 11.81 -14.25 -5.59
C THR A 361 12.35 -15.55 -4.97
N VAL A 362 12.09 -16.70 -5.60
CA VAL A 362 12.56 -18.02 -5.11
C VAL A 362 14.05 -18.20 -5.40
N SER A 363 14.56 -17.53 -6.44
CA SER A 363 15.98 -17.55 -6.83
C SER A 363 16.82 -16.44 -6.18
N SER A 364 16.29 -15.74 -5.18
CA SER A 364 17.01 -14.71 -4.45
C SER A 364 18.39 -15.17 -3.98
N ASP A 365 19.41 -14.35 -4.15
CA ASP A 365 20.77 -14.61 -3.65
C ASP A 365 20.87 -14.47 -2.12
N ASP A 366 19.85 -13.91 -1.45
CA ASP A 366 19.78 -13.87 0.01
C ASP A 366 19.51 -15.26 0.60
N GLY A 367 20.56 -15.87 1.12
CA GLY A 367 20.51 -17.20 1.73
C GLY A 367 19.57 -17.29 2.94
N THR A 368 19.40 -16.20 3.70
CA THR A 368 18.51 -16.14 4.86
C THR A 368 17.05 -16.12 4.42
N LEU A 369 16.72 -15.30 3.43
CA LEU A 369 15.37 -15.25 2.85
C LEU A 369 15.00 -16.60 2.23
N ARG A 370 15.91 -17.21 1.48
CA ARG A 370 15.71 -18.52 0.86
C ARG A 370 15.46 -19.63 1.89
N ALA A 371 16.25 -19.66 2.99
CA ALA A 371 16.07 -20.61 4.06
C ALA A 371 14.70 -20.45 4.74
N TRP A 372 14.29 -19.21 4.99
CA TRP A 372 12.97 -18.89 5.55
C TRP A 372 11.83 -19.33 4.62
N ILE A 373 11.90 -19.01 3.32
CA ILE A 373 10.91 -19.43 2.32
C ILE A 373 10.77 -20.95 2.32
N ASN A 374 11.89 -21.70 2.24
CA ASN A 374 11.86 -23.15 2.21
C ASN A 374 11.23 -23.75 3.48
N GLN A 375 11.53 -23.18 4.66
CA GLN A 375 10.90 -23.63 5.90
C GLN A 375 9.40 -23.35 5.90
N GLN A 376 8.99 -22.18 5.38
CA GLN A 376 7.58 -21.79 5.34
C GLN A 376 6.79 -22.66 4.36
N ILE A 377 7.35 -23.02 3.19
CA ILE A 377 6.72 -23.94 2.23
C ILE A 377 6.36 -25.27 2.89
N LEU A 378 7.25 -25.81 3.74
CA LEU A 378 6.98 -27.07 4.45
C LEU A 378 5.83 -26.95 5.46
N ARG A 379 5.75 -25.79 6.15
CA ARG A 379 4.65 -25.49 7.09
C ARG A 379 3.32 -25.32 6.36
N ASP A 380 3.32 -24.56 5.28
CA ASP A 380 2.13 -24.30 4.46
C ASP A 380 1.61 -25.59 3.82
N LYS A 381 2.52 -26.47 3.37
CA LYS A 381 2.16 -27.81 2.89
C LYS A 381 1.41 -28.59 3.96
N ALA A 382 1.97 -28.67 5.16
CA ALA A 382 1.34 -29.39 6.26
C ALA A 382 -0.03 -28.80 6.66
N ALA A 383 -0.16 -27.46 6.62
CA ALA A 383 -1.45 -26.77 6.86
C ALA A 383 -2.47 -27.11 5.77
N PHE A 384 -2.07 -27.07 4.51
CA PHE A 384 -2.91 -27.40 3.37
C PHE A 384 -3.38 -28.87 3.43
N GLU A 385 -2.49 -29.82 3.70
CA GLU A 385 -2.81 -31.24 3.84
C GLU A 385 -3.77 -31.52 5.00
N ARG A 386 -3.62 -30.81 6.14
CA ARG A 386 -4.60 -30.91 7.25
C ARG A 386 -5.99 -30.44 6.84
N LYS A 387 -6.06 -29.37 6.06
CA LYS A 387 -7.33 -28.75 5.64
C LYS A 387 -8.06 -29.55 4.55
N HIS A 388 -7.32 -30.10 3.60
CA HIS A 388 -7.91 -30.71 2.40
C HIS A 388 -7.77 -32.24 2.31
N GLY A 389 -7.01 -32.87 3.22
CA GLY A 389 -6.66 -34.28 3.13
C GLY A 389 -5.49 -34.54 2.19
N GLY A 390 -4.69 -35.57 2.44
CA GLY A 390 -3.41 -35.80 1.74
C GLY A 390 -3.48 -36.18 0.24
N ASP A 391 -4.67 -36.37 -0.33
CA ASP A 391 -4.82 -36.80 -1.73
C ASP A 391 -4.74 -35.68 -2.78
N VAL A 392 -4.76 -34.41 -2.37
CA VAL A 392 -4.76 -33.26 -3.29
C VAL A 392 -3.33 -32.77 -3.62
N ALA A 393 -2.32 -33.28 -2.96
CA ALA A 393 -0.91 -32.88 -3.12
C ALA A 393 -0.29 -33.26 -4.50
N GLY A 394 -1.01 -33.98 -5.37
CA GLY A 394 -0.57 -34.33 -6.72
C GLY A 394 -0.69 -33.24 -7.78
N ALA A 395 -1.41 -32.15 -7.50
CA ALA A 395 -1.72 -31.09 -8.47
C ALA A 395 -0.73 -29.91 -8.45
N ALA A 396 0.26 -29.89 -7.56
CA ALA A 396 1.25 -28.83 -7.39
C ALA A 396 2.66 -29.25 -7.82
N ARG A 397 2.80 -29.99 -8.91
CA ARG A 397 4.10 -30.31 -9.52
C ARG A 397 4.24 -29.64 -10.86
#